data_75d76530b50f0ab0da866e86709c6e13
#
_entry.id   75d76530b50f0ab0da866e86709c6e13
#
_cell.length_a   1.000
_cell.length_b   1.000
_cell.length_c   1.000
_cell.angle_alpha   90.00
_cell.angle_beta   90.00
_cell.angle_gamma   90.00
#
_symmetry.space_group_name_H-M   'P 1'
#
loop_
_entity.id
_entity.type
_entity.pdbx_description
1 polymer ?
#
loop_
_entity_poly.entity_id
_entity_poly.type
_entity_poly.pdbx_seq_one_letter_code
_entity_poly.pdbx_strand_id
1 'polypeptide(L)'
;MLGVYFKIQSFVFMPIFGVNSGLIPILSYNYGAKSAPRLSQAVRFGVQLALSAAAAGAVLLALAAGPLLRYCFHAGGAAAAMGVPALRMAALSFPIAAVSIILSAAFQSLGHSGSSLLIALLRQILLLLPIAALFLWLVPDGVWLSFLIAETITCVATLLLYRRTVRPLIAALAVPGPSSDSAPSSH
;
A
#
# COMPACT_ATOMS: atom_id res chain seq x y z
N MET A 1 14.93 -9.87 16.49
CA MET A 1 14.65 -9.93 15.02
C MET A 1 13.56 -8.97 14.57
N LEU A 2 12.39 -8.92 15.20
CA LEU A 2 11.29 -8.01 14.82
C LEU A 2 11.70 -6.53 14.77
N GLY A 3 12.48 -6.03 15.73
CA GLY A 3 12.95 -4.64 15.74
C GLY A 3 13.85 -4.28 14.55
N VAL A 4 14.66 -5.22 14.08
CA VAL A 4 15.50 -5.06 12.88
C VAL A 4 14.62 -4.99 11.66
N TYR A 5 13.65 -5.89 11.53
CA TYR A 5 12.68 -5.90 10.45
C TYR A 5 11.93 -4.55 10.34
N PHE A 6 11.38 -4.04 11.46
CA PHE A 6 10.65 -2.77 11.44
C PHE A 6 11.52 -1.57 11.04
N LYS A 7 12.79 -1.53 11.44
CA LYS A 7 13.72 -0.47 11.00
C LYS A 7 13.95 -0.52 9.49
N ILE A 8 14.19 -1.71 8.96
CA ILE A 8 14.42 -1.90 7.51
C ILE A 8 13.14 -1.61 6.72
N GLN A 9 12.01 -2.12 7.18
CA GLN A 9 10.70 -1.86 6.58
C GLN A 9 10.40 -0.35 6.51
N SER A 10 10.64 0.38 7.61
CA SER A 10 10.44 1.83 7.65
C SER A 10 11.29 2.54 6.60
N PHE A 11 12.55 2.12 6.42
CA PHE A 11 13.43 2.71 5.43
C PHE A 11 12.95 2.47 3.99
N VAL A 12 12.51 1.26 3.67
CA VAL A 12 11.97 0.91 2.34
C VAL A 12 10.64 1.62 2.08
N PHE A 13 9.83 1.83 3.12
CA PHE A 13 8.52 2.47 2.98
C PHE A 13 8.56 3.99 2.95
N MET A 14 9.65 4.62 3.37
CA MET A 14 9.81 6.08 3.31
C MET A 14 9.53 6.68 1.92
N PRO A 15 10.13 6.17 0.82
CA PRO A 15 9.80 6.64 -0.52
C PRO A 15 8.34 6.43 -0.89
N ILE A 16 7.74 5.30 -0.49
CA ILE A 16 6.33 4.98 -0.78
C ILE A 16 5.40 5.98 -0.08
N PHE A 17 5.68 6.33 1.18
CA PHE A 17 4.93 7.35 1.90
C PHE A 17 5.14 8.75 1.30
N GLY A 18 6.32 9.05 0.76
CA GLY A 18 6.58 10.26 -0.01
C GLY A 18 5.68 10.35 -1.25
N VAL A 19 5.61 9.28 -2.04
CA VAL A 19 4.71 9.19 -3.20
C VAL A 19 3.24 9.33 -2.76
N ASN A 20 2.84 8.64 -1.67
CA ASN A 20 1.49 8.72 -1.13
C ASN A 20 1.10 10.16 -0.76
N SER A 21 1.96 10.86 -0.03
CA SER A 21 1.73 12.25 0.41
C SER A 21 1.66 13.23 -0.76
N GLY A 22 2.51 13.04 -1.77
CA GLY A 22 2.49 13.86 -2.99
C GLY A 22 1.29 13.57 -3.90
N LEU A 23 0.77 12.35 -3.87
CA LEU A 23 -0.34 11.93 -4.72
C LEU A 23 -1.69 12.48 -4.23
N ILE A 24 -1.90 12.58 -2.93
CA ILE A 24 -3.17 13.05 -2.33
C ILE A 24 -3.62 14.41 -2.90
N PRO A 25 -2.79 15.48 -2.89
CA PRO A 25 -3.21 16.77 -3.44
C PRO A 25 -3.48 16.73 -4.95
N ILE A 26 -2.70 15.94 -5.70
CA ILE A 26 -2.89 15.76 -7.15
C ILE A 26 -4.25 15.11 -7.43
N LEU A 27 -4.60 14.07 -6.69
CA LEU A 27 -5.89 13.38 -6.85
C LEU A 27 -7.05 14.29 -6.44
N SER A 28 -6.94 15.00 -5.31
CA SER A 28 -7.98 15.93 -4.83
C SER A 28 -8.22 17.05 -5.83
N TYR A 29 -7.16 17.63 -6.40
CA TYR A 29 -7.28 18.67 -7.42
C TYR A 29 -7.99 18.15 -8.68
N ASN A 30 -7.58 17.00 -9.23
CA ASN A 30 -8.20 16.42 -10.42
C ASN A 30 -9.64 15.96 -10.18
N TYR A 31 -9.97 15.54 -8.96
CA TYR A 31 -11.32 15.24 -8.55
C TYR A 31 -12.20 16.50 -8.51
N GLY A 32 -11.73 17.58 -7.89
CA GLY A 32 -12.41 18.88 -7.88
C GLY A 32 -12.60 19.47 -9.28
N ALA A 33 -11.62 19.27 -10.16
CA ALA A 33 -11.68 19.67 -11.58
C ALA A 33 -12.57 18.76 -12.45
N LYS A 34 -13.20 17.72 -11.87
CA LYS A 34 -14.05 16.72 -12.55
C LYS A 34 -13.36 16.05 -13.74
N SER A 35 -12.03 15.91 -13.71
CA SER A 35 -11.25 15.34 -14.79
C SER A 35 -11.00 13.84 -14.57
N ALA A 36 -11.97 13.00 -14.96
CA ALA A 36 -11.88 11.53 -14.84
C ALA A 36 -10.61 10.92 -15.47
N PRO A 37 -10.20 11.30 -16.71
CA PRO A 37 -9.01 10.70 -17.31
C PRO A 37 -7.73 11.05 -16.56
N ARG A 38 -7.54 12.30 -16.12
CA ARG A 38 -6.37 12.72 -15.34
C ARG A 38 -6.34 12.07 -13.97
N LEU A 39 -7.49 11.94 -13.31
CA LEU A 39 -7.62 11.26 -12.02
C LEU A 39 -7.20 9.79 -12.13
N SER A 40 -7.75 9.08 -13.11
CA SER A 40 -7.40 7.68 -13.39
C SER A 40 -5.92 7.49 -13.73
N GLN A 41 -5.36 8.37 -14.56
CA GLN A 41 -3.94 8.35 -14.92
C GLN A 41 -3.04 8.60 -13.70
N ALA A 42 -3.39 9.55 -12.83
CA ALA A 42 -2.63 9.85 -11.62
C ALA A 42 -2.61 8.66 -10.65
N VAL A 43 -3.75 7.97 -10.44
CA VAL A 43 -3.79 6.75 -9.62
C VAL A 43 -2.90 5.66 -10.20
N ARG A 44 -3.01 5.40 -11.52
CA ARG A 44 -2.17 4.37 -12.19
C ARG A 44 -0.68 4.69 -12.07
N PHE A 45 -0.30 5.94 -12.33
CA PHE A 45 1.09 6.38 -12.22
C PHE A 45 1.60 6.25 -10.77
N GLY A 46 0.82 6.65 -9.78
CA GLY A 46 1.16 6.50 -8.36
C GLY A 46 1.38 5.04 -7.97
N VAL A 47 0.50 4.13 -8.41
CA VAL A 47 0.64 2.69 -8.17
C VAL A 47 1.91 2.15 -8.84
N GLN A 48 2.18 2.52 -10.10
CA GLN A 48 3.38 2.08 -10.81
C GLN A 48 4.66 2.56 -10.14
N LEU A 49 4.71 3.84 -9.74
CA LEU A 49 5.86 4.43 -9.07
C LEU A 49 6.12 3.79 -7.70
N ALA A 50 5.08 3.60 -6.89
CA ALA A 50 5.21 2.94 -5.59
C ALA A 50 5.57 1.46 -5.72
N LEU A 51 5.01 0.76 -6.71
CA LEU A 51 5.33 -0.63 -6.99
C LEU A 51 6.78 -0.80 -7.42
N SER A 52 7.30 0.07 -8.29
CA SER A 52 8.71 0.04 -8.72
C SER A 52 9.65 0.33 -7.55
N ALA A 53 9.34 1.34 -6.72
CA ALA A 53 10.12 1.66 -5.52
C ALA A 53 10.12 0.50 -4.51
N ALA A 54 8.94 -0.10 -4.25
CA ALA A 54 8.80 -1.24 -3.37
C ALA A 54 9.53 -2.50 -3.89
N ALA A 55 9.44 -2.76 -5.19
CA ALA A 55 10.14 -3.87 -5.83
C ALA A 55 11.66 -3.69 -5.75
N ALA A 56 12.16 -2.48 -6.04
CA ALA A 56 13.58 -2.16 -5.88
C ALA A 56 14.03 -2.34 -4.42
N GLY A 57 13.28 -1.83 -3.45
CA GLY A 57 13.54 -2.01 -2.03
C GLY A 57 13.52 -3.48 -1.59
N ALA A 58 12.57 -4.26 -2.09
CA ALA A 58 12.48 -5.70 -1.83
C ALA A 58 13.69 -6.47 -2.38
N VAL A 59 14.12 -6.16 -3.60
CA VAL A 59 15.30 -6.78 -4.22
C VAL A 59 16.56 -6.39 -3.45
N LEU A 60 16.74 -5.11 -3.15
CA LEU A 60 17.87 -4.63 -2.35
C LEU A 60 17.93 -5.31 -0.97
N LEU A 61 16.79 -5.41 -0.30
CA LEU A 61 16.71 -6.10 0.98
C LEU A 61 17.02 -7.60 0.85
N ALA A 62 16.48 -8.27 -0.16
CA ALA A 62 16.73 -9.70 -0.36
C ALA A 62 18.23 -10.00 -0.62
N LEU A 63 18.92 -9.12 -1.35
CA LEU A 63 20.35 -9.23 -1.62
C LEU A 63 21.19 -8.83 -0.39
N ALA A 64 20.80 -7.75 0.29
CA ALA A 64 21.54 -7.20 1.43
C ALA A 64 21.22 -7.89 2.76
N ALA A 65 20.22 -8.79 2.84
CA ALA A 65 19.76 -9.39 4.09
C ALA A 65 20.89 -10.06 4.90
N GLY A 66 21.77 -10.80 4.24
CA GLY A 66 22.91 -11.45 4.89
C GLY A 66 23.95 -10.46 5.46
N PRO A 67 24.53 -9.61 4.62
CA PRO A 67 25.43 -8.55 5.05
C PRO A 67 24.83 -7.64 6.14
N LEU A 68 23.58 -7.24 5.96
CA LEU A 68 22.89 -6.35 6.89
C LEU A 68 22.79 -6.94 8.30
N LEU A 69 22.35 -8.20 8.40
CA LEU A 69 22.24 -8.88 9.69
C LEU A 69 23.59 -9.08 10.36
N ARG A 70 24.62 -9.44 9.60
CA ARG A 70 25.96 -9.70 10.15
C ARG A 70 26.70 -8.44 10.55
N TYR A 71 26.75 -7.44 9.67
CA TYR A 71 27.58 -6.25 9.85
C TYR A 71 26.87 -5.10 10.58
N CYS A 72 25.59 -4.83 10.26
CA CYS A 72 24.87 -3.71 10.87
C CYS A 72 24.21 -4.08 12.19
N PHE A 73 23.75 -5.32 12.34
CA PHE A 73 23.03 -5.76 13.55
C PHE A 73 23.81 -6.78 14.39
N HIS A 74 25.04 -7.08 14.02
CA HIS A 74 25.94 -7.99 14.76
C HIS A 74 25.25 -9.32 15.15
N ALA A 75 24.37 -9.82 14.28
CA ALA A 75 23.63 -11.05 14.52
C ALA A 75 24.59 -12.24 14.49
N GLY A 76 24.66 -13.00 15.58
CA GLY A 76 25.43 -14.23 15.64
C GLY A 76 24.97 -15.27 14.62
N GLY A 77 25.79 -16.28 14.31
CA GLY A 77 25.56 -17.23 13.24
C GLY A 77 24.16 -17.86 13.23
N ALA A 78 23.64 -18.29 14.38
CA ALA A 78 22.30 -18.87 14.50
C ALA A 78 21.19 -17.83 14.21
N ALA A 79 21.33 -16.61 14.74
CA ALA A 79 20.37 -15.53 14.51
C ALA A 79 20.37 -15.06 13.05
N ALA A 80 21.53 -15.04 12.38
CA ALA A 80 21.62 -14.71 10.96
C ALA A 80 21.01 -15.83 10.08
N ALA A 81 21.24 -17.09 10.43
CA ALA A 81 20.68 -18.22 9.68
C ALA A 81 19.15 -18.23 9.65
N MET A 82 18.50 -17.86 10.76
CA MET A 82 17.04 -17.73 10.83
C MET A 82 16.52 -16.39 10.25
N GLY A 83 17.29 -15.32 10.41
CA GLY A 83 16.87 -13.97 10.03
C GLY A 83 16.93 -13.69 8.54
N VAL A 84 17.88 -14.27 7.79
CA VAL A 84 18.02 -14.05 6.36
C VAL A 84 16.78 -14.56 5.57
N PRO A 85 16.33 -15.81 5.72
CA PRO A 85 15.12 -16.27 5.06
C PRO A 85 13.88 -15.48 5.51
N ALA A 86 13.79 -15.13 6.78
CA ALA A 86 12.70 -14.32 7.32
C ALA A 86 12.59 -12.95 6.63
N LEU A 87 13.72 -12.24 6.51
CA LEU A 87 13.75 -10.94 5.82
C LEU A 87 13.42 -11.06 4.33
N ARG A 88 13.88 -12.12 3.67
CA ARG A 88 13.54 -12.37 2.26
C ARG A 88 12.06 -12.65 2.05
N MET A 89 11.44 -13.44 2.92
CA MET A 89 9.99 -13.67 2.90
C MET A 89 9.21 -12.37 3.12
N ALA A 90 9.61 -11.59 4.12
CA ALA A 90 8.98 -10.32 4.42
C ALA A 90 9.14 -9.30 3.26
N ALA A 91 10.27 -9.28 2.56
CA ALA A 91 10.50 -8.42 1.40
C ALA A 91 9.47 -8.65 0.29
N LEU A 92 8.98 -9.88 0.09
CA LEU A 92 7.94 -10.20 -0.89
C LEU A 92 6.61 -9.50 -0.60
N SER A 93 6.34 -9.11 0.65
CA SER A 93 5.12 -8.38 1.00
C SER A 93 5.17 -6.90 0.62
N PHE A 94 6.34 -6.31 0.40
CA PHE A 94 6.49 -4.86 0.15
C PHE A 94 5.77 -4.36 -1.11
N PRO A 95 5.90 -5.01 -2.28
CA PRO A 95 5.15 -4.61 -3.46
C PRO A 95 3.63 -4.68 -3.26
N ILE A 96 3.16 -5.70 -2.53
CA ILE A 96 1.75 -5.89 -2.23
C ILE A 96 1.24 -4.76 -1.32
N ALA A 97 2.01 -4.43 -0.28
CA ALA A 97 1.72 -3.34 0.63
C ALA A 97 1.69 -1.97 -0.07
N ALA A 98 2.62 -1.73 -0.99
CA ALA A 98 2.70 -0.48 -1.73
C ALA A 98 1.41 -0.19 -2.52
N VAL A 99 0.84 -1.19 -3.17
CA VAL A 99 -0.44 -1.05 -3.88
C VAL A 99 -1.55 -0.62 -2.93
N SER A 100 -1.67 -1.28 -1.76
CA SER A 100 -2.69 -0.95 -0.75
C SER A 100 -2.53 0.48 -0.24
N ILE A 101 -1.29 0.94 0.00
CA ILE A 101 -0.99 2.29 0.50
C ILE A 101 -1.45 3.35 -0.52
N ILE A 102 -1.11 3.17 -1.79
CA ILE A 102 -1.47 4.15 -2.83
C ILE A 102 -2.97 4.16 -3.12
N LEU A 103 -3.63 3.01 -3.13
CA LEU A 103 -5.09 2.97 -3.27
C LEU A 103 -5.78 3.62 -2.07
N SER A 104 -5.19 3.52 -0.87
CA SER A 104 -5.68 4.21 0.33
C SER A 104 -5.62 5.74 0.19
N ALA A 105 -4.59 6.29 -0.49
CA ALA A 105 -4.52 7.70 -0.84
C ALA A 105 -5.69 8.14 -1.74
N ALA A 106 -6.10 7.29 -2.68
CA ALA A 106 -7.26 7.57 -3.54
C ALA A 106 -8.56 7.70 -2.73
N PHE A 107 -8.77 6.86 -1.70
CA PHE A 107 -9.93 7.02 -0.81
C PHE A 107 -9.88 8.33 -0.04
N GLN A 108 -8.72 8.71 0.50
CA GLN A 108 -8.55 9.95 1.25
C GLN A 108 -8.83 11.17 0.39
N SER A 109 -8.28 11.21 -0.83
CA SER A 109 -8.39 12.33 -1.74
C SER A 109 -9.81 12.55 -2.28
N LEU A 110 -10.64 11.49 -2.31
CA LEU A 110 -12.04 11.57 -2.77
C LEU A 110 -13.04 11.75 -1.61
N GLY A 111 -12.58 12.08 -0.42
CA GLY A 111 -13.45 12.30 0.75
C GLY A 111 -13.92 11.03 1.47
N HIS A 112 -13.45 9.86 1.06
CA HIS A 112 -13.77 8.57 1.69
C HIS A 112 -12.73 8.17 2.75
N SER A 113 -12.35 9.12 3.63
CA SER A 113 -11.34 8.91 4.68
C SER A 113 -11.69 7.78 5.65
N GLY A 114 -12.99 7.53 5.90
CA GLY A 114 -13.43 6.39 6.69
C GLY A 114 -13.02 5.02 6.09
N SER A 115 -13.10 4.88 4.77
CA SER A 115 -12.64 3.68 4.06
C SER A 115 -11.13 3.50 4.17
N SER A 116 -10.36 4.59 4.08
CA SER A 116 -8.91 4.56 4.26
C SER A 116 -8.52 4.18 5.68
N LEU A 117 -9.21 4.72 6.70
CA LEU A 117 -9.01 4.36 8.08
C LEU A 117 -9.33 2.87 8.33
N LEU A 118 -10.45 2.38 7.77
CA LEU A 118 -10.82 0.97 7.86
C LEU A 118 -9.72 0.06 7.29
N ILE A 119 -9.18 0.40 6.12
CA ILE A 119 -8.09 -0.36 5.49
C ILE A 119 -6.85 -0.36 6.39
N ALA A 120 -6.50 0.79 6.99
CA ALA A 120 -5.35 0.90 7.88
C ALA A 120 -5.53 0.05 9.16
N LEU A 121 -6.71 0.08 9.78
CA LEU A 121 -7.05 -0.72 10.94
C LEU A 121 -7.09 -2.22 10.60
N LEU A 122 -7.66 -2.58 9.45
CA LEU A 122 -7.73 -3.95 8.97
C LEU A 122 -6.33 -4.52 8.76
N ARG A 123 -5.44 -3.75 8.14
CA ARG A 123 -4.06 -4.12 7.89
C ARG A 123 -3.28 -4.36 9.18
N GLN A 124 -3.30 -3.39 10.10
CA GLN A 124 -2.39 -3.37 11.23
C GLN A 124 -2.93 -4.12 12.46
N ILE A 125 -4.22 -3.99 12.75
CA ILE A 125 -4.83 -4.50 13.97
C ILE A 125 -5.60 -5.78 13.72
N LEU A 126 -6.52 -5.77 12.74
CA LEU A 126 -7.45 -6.87 12.52
C LEU A 126 -6.84 -8.08 11.82
N LEU A 127 -5.83 -7.89 10.99
CA LEU A 127 -5.18 -8.98 10.26
C LEU A 127 -3.80 -9.31 10.82
N LEU A 128 -2.91 -8.33 10.92
CA LEU A 128 -1.52 -8.62 11.28
C LEU A 128 -1.41 -9.20 12.69
N LEU A 129 -2.06 -8.59 13.70
CA LEU A 129 -1.93 -9.04 15.09
C LEU A 129 -2.53 -10.44 15.33
N PRO A 130 -3.78 -10.76 14.90
CA PRO A 130 -4.32 -12.09 15.12
C PRO A 130 -3.60 -13.18 14.35
N ILE A 131 -3.21 -12.90 13.08
CA ILE A 131 -2.50 -13.86 12.26
C ILE A 131 -1.10 -14.11 12.85
N ALA A 132 -0.38 -13.07 13.25
CA ALA A 132 0.93 -13.21 13.90
C ALA A 132 0.84 -13.97 15.23
N ALA A 133 -0.18 -13.68 16.05
CA ALA A 133 -0.42 -14.41 17.30
C ALA A 133 -0.73 -15.90 17.06
N LEU A 134 -1.53 -16.20 16.05
CA LEU A 134 -1.85 -17.57 15.66
C LEU A 134 -0.61 -18.34 15.21
N PHE A 135 0.24 -17.71 14.36
CA PHE A 135 1.49 -18.33 13.91
C PHE A 135 2.49 -18.52 15.05
N LEU A 136 2.60 -17.58 15.99
CA LEU A 136 3.44 -17.72 17.17
C LEU A 136 3.02 -18.91 18.03
N TRP A 137 1.73 -19.23 18.06
CA TRP A 137 1.20 -20.35 18.85
C TRP A 137 1.31 -21.69 18.12
N LEU A 138 1.09 -21.73 16.80
CA LEU A 138 1.08 -22.97 15.99
C LEU A 138 2.45 -23.32 15.41
N VAL A 139 3.16 -22.35 14.83
CA VAL A 139 4.43 -22.54 14.10
C VAL A 139 5.29 -21.29 14.29
N PRO A 140 6.08 -21.19 15.39
CA PRO A 140 6.87 -20.00 15.69
C PRO A 140 7.82 -19.56 14.58
N ASP A 141 8.39 -20.50 13.83
CA ASP A 141 9.29 -20.23 12.71
C ASP A 141 8.55 -19.65 11.47
N GLY A 142 7.25 -19.87 11.42
CA GLY A 142 6.37 -19.41 10.32
C GLY A 142 5.80 -18.01 10.53
N VAL A 143 6.10 -17.31 11.63
CA VAL A 143 5.53 -16.00 11.93
C VAL A 143 5.75 -14.95 10.84
N TRP A 144 6.81 -15.09 10.06
CA TRP A 144 7.12 -14.19 8.93
C TRP A 144 6.14 -14.30 7.76
N LEU A 145 5.47 -15.47 7.61
CA LEU A 145 4.41 -15.65 6.64
C LEU A 145 3.15 -14.84 6.99
N SER A 146 2.93 -14.52 8.26
CA SER A 146 1.81 -13.71 8.69
C SER A 146 1.81 -12.33 8.03
N PHE A 147 2.99 -11.73 7.81
CA PHE A 147 3.12 -10.45 7.11
C PHE A 147 2.65 -10.57 5.65
N LEU A 148 3.09 -11.60 4.94
CA LEU A 148 2.70 -11.81 3.55
C LEU A 148 1.19 -12.09 3.42
N ILE A 149 0.63 -12.90 4.31
CA ILE A 149 -0.79 -13.24 4.33
C ILE A 149 -1.62 -11.99 4.65
N ALA A 150 -1.28 -11.26 5.72
CA ALA A 150 -1.99 -10.05 6.12
C ALA A 150 -1.98 -8.97 5.01
N GLU A 151 -0.81 -8.74 4.39
CA GLU A 151 -0.69 -7.77 3.30
C GLU A 151 -1.47 -8.21 2.04
N THR A 152 -1.47 -9.51 1.73
CA THR A 152 -2.23 -10.03 0.59
C THR A 152 -3.73 -9.87 0.81
N ILE A 153 -4.26 -10.24 1.98
CA ILE A 153 -5.67 -10.07 2.32
C ILE A 153 -6.05 -8.58 2.28
N THR A 154 -5.23 -7.71 2.88
CA THR A 154 -5.44 -6.26 2.85
C THR A 154 -5.45 -5.72 1.42
N CYS A 155 -4.53 -6.15 0.59
CA CYS A 155 -4.47 -5.72 -0.82
C CYS A 155 -5.72 -6.13 -1.58
N VAL A 156 -6.18 -7.37 -1.43
CA VAL A 156 -7.41 -7.85 -2.05
C VAL A 156 -8.61 -7.06 -1.56
N ALA A 157 -8.74 -6.84 -0.25
CA ALA A 157 -9.82 -6.05 0.34
C ALA A 157 -9.81 -4.60 -0.19
N THR A 158 -8.63 -3.97 -0.25
CA THR A 158 -8.44 -2.61 -0.78
C THR A 158 -8.80 -2.52 -2.26
N LEU A 159 -8.40 -3.50 -3.07
CA LEU A 159 -8.74 -3.57 -4.50
C LEU A 159 -10.24 -3.75 -4.73
N LEU A 160 -10.89 -4.61 -3.94
CA LEU A 160 -12.34 -4.82 -4.01
C LEU A 160 -13.09 -3.55 -3.64
N LEU A 161 -12.66 -2.90 -2.56
CA LEU A 161 -13.25 -1.64 -2.11
C LEU A 161 -13.04 -0.52 -3.14
N TYR A 162 -11.83 -0.42 -3.71
CA TYR A 162 -11.51 0.52 -4.77
C TYR A 162 -12.41 0.31 -6.00
N ARG A 163 -12.59 -0.94 -6.43
CA ARG A 163 -13.47 -1.26 -7.56
C ARG A 163 -14.92 -0.91 -7.29
N ARG A 164 -15.39 -1.05 -6.05
CA ARG A 164 -16.79 -0.78 -5.66
C ARG A 164 -17.08 0.69 -5.40
N THR A 165 -16.10 1.45 -4.89
CA THR A 165 -16.31 2.83 -4.45
C THR A 165 -15.68 3.86 -5.39
N VAL A 166 -14.39 3.76 -5.65
CA VAL A 166 -13.62 4.78 -6.36
C VAL A 166 -13.83 4.69 -7.88
N ARG A 167 -13.78 3.47 -8.42
CA ARG A 167 -13.91 3.27 -9.88
C ARG A 167 -15.25 3.77 -10.46
N PRO A 168 -16.43 3.48 -9.87
CA PRO A 168 -17.68 4.02 -10.34
C PRO A 168 -17.78 5.54 -10.19
N LEU A 169 -17.17 6.10 -9.13
CA LEU A 169 -17.10 7.55 -8.95
C LEU A 169 -16.31 8.22 -10.09
N ILE A 170 -15.16 7.65 -10.45
CA ILE A 170 -14.36 8.14 -11.58
C ILE A 170 -15.16 8.00 -12.90
N ALA A 171 -15.88 6.90 -13.09
CA ALA A 171 -16.69 6.69 -14.26
C ALA A 171 -17.86 7.69 -14.36
N ALA A 172 -18.49 8.03 -13.24
CA ALA A 172 -19.55 9.04 -13.19
C ALA A 172 -19.04 10.45 -13.56
N LEU A 173 -17.78 10.78 -13.24
CA LEU A 173 -17.15 12.03 -13.66
C LEU A 173 -16.85 12.10 -15.17
N ALA A 174 -16.81 10.97 -15.85
CA ALA A 174 -16.56 10.90 -17.29
C ALA A 174 -17.82 11.14 -18.14
N VAL A 175 -19.02 11.09 -17.55
CA VAL A 175 -20.27 11.37 -18.24
C VAL A 175 -20.47 12.89 -18.30
N PRO A 176 -20.55 13.52 -19.49
CA PRO A 176 -20.86 14.94 -19.60
C PRO A 176 -22.23 15.18 -18.96
N GLY A 177 -22.30 16.12 -18.01
CA GLY A 177 -23.58 16.59 -17.48
C GLY A 177 -24.43 17.13 -18.61
N PRO A 178 -25.78 17.13 -18.49
CA PRO A 178 -26.66 17.74 -19.51
C PRO A 178 -26.20 19.18 -19.73
N SER A 179 -25.92 19.48 -21.01
CA SER A 179 -25.51 20.81 -21.44
C SER A 179 -26.56 21.83 -20.95
N SER A 180 -26.12 22.85 -20.24
CA SER A 180 -26.94 23.97 -19.76
C SER A 180 -27.37 24.91 -20.89
N ASP A 181 -27.41 24.42 -22.12
CA ASP A 181 -27.77 25.19 -23.35
C ASP A 181 -29.26 25.23 -23.65
N SER A 182 -30.14 24.96 -22.68
CA SER A 182 -31.58 25.18 -22.85
C SER A 182 -32.08 26.30 -21.92
N ALA A 183 -31.41 27.44 -21.92
CA ALA A 183 -32.06 28.67 -21.48
C ALA A 183 -32.87 29.19 -22.67
N PRO A 184 -34.22 29.24 -22.61
CA PRO A 184 -34.98 29.88 -23.65
C PRO A 184 -34.69 31.37 -23.61
N SER A 185 -34.23 31.91 -24.74
CA SER A 185 -34.15 33.35 -24.99
C SER A 185 -35.55 33.93 -24.88
N SER A 186 -35.89 34.50 -23.73
CA SER A 186 -37.08 35.35 -23.60
C SER A 186 -36.82 36.69 -24.29
N HIS A 187 -37.45 36.85 -25.40
CA HIS A 187 -37.68 38.17 -26.04
C HIS A 187 -38.55 39.06 -25.13
#